data_c641dd6fc682cc6b24647ac9a759c737
#
_entry.id   c641dd6fc682cc6b24647ac9a759c737
#
_cell.length_a   1.000
_cell.length_b   1.000
_cell.length_c   1.000
_cell.angle_alpha   90.00
_cell.angle_beta   90.00
_cell.angle_gamma   90.00
#
_symmetry.space_group_name_H-M   'P 1'
#
loop_
_entity.id
_entity.type
_entity.pdbx_description
1 polymer ?
#
loop_
_entity_poly.entity_id
_entity_poly.type
_entity_poly.pdbx_seq_one_letter_code
_entity_poly.pdbx_strand_id
1 'polypeptide(L)'
;MPRTHRNQTSAVTDNAPQGIRIRPGSRADAPAVLDMLDSAVAWMNDRGNTEQWGTVPYSQRPDAAERVGRYTTENAPYIAELNGTPVGALVLDSGPSPQMPIPPAEEPERYVRLLVSDRRYAGLGIGAALLTHAAGEARRAGVQLLRVDCWAGGGGRLVTFYERNGFTPTDRFLSGTWPGQVLARRVG
;
A
#
# COMPACT_ATOMS: atom_id res chain seq x y z
N MET A 1 -41.23 33.88 16.52
CA MET A 1 -40.42 32.75 16.97
C MET A 1 -39.79 32.10 15.74
N PRO A 2 -38.50 32.34 15.43
CA PRO A 2 -37.85 31.70 14.30
C PRO A 2 -37.28 30.32 14.73
N ARG A 3 -37.57 29.31 13.92
CA ARG A 3 -37.04 27.93 14.07
C ARG A 3 -35.61 27.85 13.56
N THR A 4 -34.71 27.51 14.45
CA THR A 4 -33.29 27.27 14.15
C THR A 4 -33.16 25.96 13.42
N HIS A 5 -32.76 25.99 12.15
CA HIS A 5 -32.33 24.80 11.42
C HIS A 5 -30.93 24.40 11.91
N ARG A 6 -30.85 23.27 12.61
CA ARG A 6 -29.60 22.62 13.00
C ARG A 6 -29.04 21.90 11.77
N ASN A 7 -27.99 22.46 11.19
CA ASN A 7 -27.24 21.85 10.11
C ASN A 7 -26.49 20.61 10.68
N GLN A 8 -26.97 19.41 10.34
CA GLN A 8 -26.27 18.18 10.63
C GLN A 8 -25.23 17.98 9.53
N THR A 9 -23.99 18.31 9.82
CA THR A 9 -22.84 17.90 9.02
C THR A 9 -22.69 16.38 9.18
N SER A 10 -23.07 15.63 8.14
CA SER A 10 -22.83 14.18 8.08
C SER A 10 -21.34 13.93 8.07
N ALA A 11 -20.80 13.48 9.18
CA ALA A 11 -19.46 12.91 9.22
C ALA A 11 -19.47 11.64 8.35
N VAL A 12 -18.67 11.65 7.28
CA VAL A 12 -18.33 10.45 6.53
C VAL A 12 -17.59 9.54 7.49
N THR A 13 -18.27 8.51 7.98
CA THR A 13 -17.67 7.49 8.85
C THR A 13 -16.66 6.72 8.00
N ASP A 14 -15.38 6.99 8.23
CA ASP A 14 -14.26 6.21 7.73
C ASP A 14 -14.40 4.81 8.35
N ASN A 15 -14.75 3.81 7.52
CA ASN A 15 -15.08 2.46 7.94
C ASN A 15 -13.78 1.64 8.12
N ALA A 16 -12.82 2.19 8.88
CA ALA A 16 -11.63 1.46 9.28
C ALA A 16 -12.03 0.35 10.29
N PRO A 17 -11.45 -0.85 10.21
CA PRO A 17 -11.65 -1.87 11.22
C PRO A 17 -11.38 -1.30 12.61
N GLN A 18 -12.22 -1.64 13.60
CA GLN A 18 -12.14 -1.06 14.95
C GLN A 18 -10.70 -1.16 15.49
N GLY A 19 -10.11 0.00 15.83
CA GLY A 19 -8.81 0.11 16.46
C GLY A 19 -7.61 0.41 15.53
N ILE A 20 -7.78 0.41 14.21
CA ILE A 20 -6.70 0.80 13.28
C ILE A 20 -6.73 2.32 13.10
N ARG A 21 -5.63 2.97 13.44
CA ARG A 21 -5.36 4.38 13.17
C ARG A 21 -4.29 4.51 12.09
N ILE A 22 -4.50 5.38 11.11
CA ILE A 22 -3.49 5.69 10.08
C ILE A 22 -2.98 7.12 10.34
N ARG A 23 -1.65 7.26 10.37
CA ARG A 23 -0.97 8.54 10.53
C ARG A 23 0.09 8.76 9.47
N PRO A 24 0.51 10.00 9.19
CA PRO A 24 1.73 10.25 8.46
C PRO A 24 2.92 9.55 9.12
N GLY A 25 3.78 8.98 8.30
CA GLY A 25 5.02 8.36 8.74
C GLY A 25 6.20 9.30 8.62
N SER A 26 7.34 8.85 9.12
CA SER A 26 8.60 9.58 9.09
C SER A 26 9.78 8.60 9.02
N ARG A 27 11.01 9.13 8.92
CA ARG A 27 12.24 8.33 8.97
C ARG A 27 12.34 7.47 10.23
N ALA A 28 11.73 7.88 11.33
CA ALA A 28 11.74 7.11 12.58
C ALA A 28 10.96 5.79 12.46
N ASP A 29 10.08 5.67 11.46
CA ASP A 29 9.31 4.45 11.20
C ASP A 29 10.08 3.41 10.37
N ALA A 30 11.24 3.76 9.81
CA ALA A 30 11.99 2.86 8.93
C ALA A 30 12.31 1.48 9.55
N PRO A 31 12.72 1.38 10.83
CA PRO A 31 12.93 0.06 11.46
C PRO A 31 11.65 -0.79 11.51
N ALA A 32 10.50 -0.19 11.84
CA ALA A 32 9.23 -0.90 11.88
C ALA A 32 8.79 -1.37 10.48
N VAL A 33 9.03 -0.56 9.44
CA VAL A 33 8.76 -0.95 8.04
C VAL A 33 9.64 -2.12 7.61
N LEU A 34 10.93 -2.13 7.98
CA LEU A 34 11.83 -3.25 7.72
C LEU A 34 11.34 -4.54 8.41
N ASP A 35 10.92 -4.45 9.66
CA ASP A 35 10.38 -5.60 10.41
C ASP A 35 9.11 -6.17 9.76
N MET A 36 8.21 -5.31 9.27
CA MET A 36 7.04 -5.72 8.50
C MET A 36 7.41 -6.43 7.20
N LEU A 37 8.42 -5.93 6.48
CA LEU A 37 8.90 -6.55 5.25
C LEU A 37 9.53 -7.92 5.53
N ASP A 38 10.28 -8.07 6.60
CA ASP A 38 10.83 -9.36 7.03
C ASP A 38 9.73 -10.34 7.41
N SER A 39 8.72 -9.89 8.14
CA SER A 39 7.56 -10.73 8.48
C SER A 39 6.83 -11.22 7.24
N ALA A 40 6.74 -10.38 6.19
CA ALA A 40 6.13 -10.76 4.93
C ALA A 40 6.97 -11.81 4.17
N VAL A 41 8.30 -11.65 4.12
CA VAL A 41 9.21 -12.63 3.50
C VAL A 41 9.10 -13.98 4.22
N ALA A 42 9.19 -13.99 5.55
CA ALA A 42 9.06 -15.21 6.35
C ALA A 42 7.71 -15.91 6.09
N TRP A 43 6.62 -15.16 6.12
CA TRP A 43 5.27 -15.69 5.87
C TRP A 43 5.11 -16.29 4.46
N MET A 44 5.73 -15.70 3.45
CA MET A 44 5.72 -16.22 2.08
C MET A 44 6.53 -17.51 1.99
N ASN A 45 7.72 -17.53 2.59
CA ASN A 45 8.61 -18.71 2.59
C ASN A 45 7.96 -19.92 3.27
N ASP A 46 7.30 -19.72 4.41
CA ASP A 46 6.55 -20.76 5.13
C ASP A 46 5.43 -21.41 4.28
N ARG A 47 4.99 -20.73 3.23
CA ARG A 47 3.96 -21.18 2.29
C ARG A 47 4.50 -21.61 0.93
N GLY A 48 5.82 -21.76 0.81
CA GLY A 48 6.49 -22.14 -0.42
C GLY A 48 6.45 -21.08 -1.52
N ASN A 49 6.03 -19.84 -1.21
CA ASN A 49 6.03 -18.72 -2.16
C ASN A 49 7.36 -17.96 -2.07
N THR A 50 8.40 -18.53 -2.65
CA THR A 50 9.74 -17.93 -2.68
C THR A 50 10.01 -17.06 -3.90
N GLU A 51 9.12 -17.11 -4.91
CA GLU A 51 9.33 -16.41 -6.19
C GLU A 51 8.99 -14.92 -6.11
N GLN A 52 8.08 -14.53 -5.22
CA GLN A 52 7.62 -13.15 -5.14
C GLN A 52 8.72 -12.21 -4.61
N TRP A 53 9.32 -12.54 -3.47
CA TRP A 53 10.35 -11.71 -2.82
C TRP A 53 11.61 -12.51 -2.44
N GLY A 54 11.78 -13.73 -2.90
CA GLY A 54 12.92 -14.58 -2.56
C GLY A 54 12.88 -15.08 -1.12
N THR A 55 13.99 -15.70 -0.69
CA THR A 55 14.08 -16.35 0.64
C THR A 55 14.84 -15.53 1.68
N VAL A 56 15.65 -14.56 1.24
CA VAL A 56 16.47 -13.74 2.13
C VAL A 56 15.62 -12.67 2.80
N PRO A 57 15.65 -12.52 4.14
CA PRO A 57 14.99 -11.44 4.85
C PRO A 57 15.29 -10.08 4.20
N TYR A 58 14.29 -9.21 4.16
CA TYR A 58 14.42 -7.95 3.44
C TYR A 58 15.53 -7.07 4.06
N SER A 59 15.60 -7.04 5.38
CA SER A 59 16.61 -6.29 6.13
C SER A 59 18.05 -6.74 5.87
N GLN A 60 18.25 -7.99 5.43
CA GLN A 60 19.57 -8.53 5.12
C GLN A 60 20.01 -8.29 3.67
N ARG A 61 19.18 -7.64 2.85
CA ARG A 61 19.51 -7.34 1.46
C ARG A 61 20.41 -6.11 1.39
N PRO A 62 21.35 -6.06 0.42
CA PRO A 62 22.11 -4.85 0.15
C PRO A 62 21.18 -3.65 0.00
N ASP A 63 21.54 -2.50 0.59
CA ASP A 63 20.82 -1.23 0.49
C ASP A 63 19.36 -1.23 1.00
N ALA A 64 18.92 -2.30 1.70
CA ALA A 64 17.56 -2.39 2.20
C ALA A 64 17.20 -1.25 3.15
N ALA A 65 18.08 -0.95 4.13
CA ALA A 65 17.87 0.13 5.09
C ALA A 65 17.86 1.49 4.41
N GLU A 66 18.73 1.72 3.42
CA GLU A 66 18.77 2.96 2.64
C GLU A 66 17.49 3.12 1.81
N ARG A 67 17.03 2.06 1.14
CA ARG A 67 15.82 2.08 0.32
C ARG A 67 14.58 2.38 1.16
N VAL A 68 14.43 1.74 2.32
CA VAL A 68 13.32 2.02 3.24
C VAL A 68 13.48 3.41 3.83
N GLY A 69 14.70 3.85 4.13
CA GLY A 69 14.97 5.21 4.56
C GLY A 69 14.50 6.25 3.55
N ARG A 70 14.74 6.04 2.25
CA ARG A 70 14.22 6.91 1.17
C ARG A 70 12.69 6.90 1.15
N TYR A 71 12.05 5.74 1.18
CA TYR A 71 10.58 5.65 1.22
C TYR A 71 9.97 6.45 2.36
N THR A 72 10.63 6.48 3.52
CA THR A 72 10.12 7.18 4.71
C THR A 72 10.51 8.67 4.78
N THR A 73 11.34 9.17 3.86
CA THR A 73 11.77 10.58 3.81
C THR A 73 11.36 11.32 2.55
N GLU A 74 11.40 10.68 1.39
CA GLU A 74 11.23 11.32 0.09
C GLU A 74 9.80 11.20 -0.46
N ASN A 75 9.07 10.19 -0.02
CA ASN A 75 7.69 9.95 -0.43
C ASN A 75 6.72 10.32 0.69
N ALA A 76 5.43 10.16 0.44
CA ALA A 76 4.38 10.31 1.45
C ALA A 76 4.10 8.96 2.14
N PRO A 77 4.81 8.62 3.22
CA PRO A 77 4.58 7.39 3.95
C PRO A 77 3.40 7.57 4.92
N TYR A 78 2.64 6.50 5.09
CA TYR A 78 1.58 6.39 6.09
C TYR A 78 1.77 5.10 6.87
N ILE A 79 1.57 5.17 8.18
CA ILE A 79 1.71 4.05 9.10
C ILE A 79 0.35 3.73 9.69
N ALA A 80 -0.08 2.48 9.53
CA ALA A 80 -1.22 1.94 10.26
C ALA A 80 -0.76 1.43 11.62
N GLU A 81 -1.42 1.87 12.66
CA GLU A 81 -1.17 1.49 14.05
C GLU A 81 -2.38 0.74 14.62
N LEU A 82 -2.11 -0.29 15.41
CA LEU A 82 -3.09 -0.96 16.25
C LEU A 82 -2.66 -0.77 17.71
N ASN A 83 -3.45 -0.06 18.49
CA ASN A 83 -3.12 0.27 19.89
C ASN A 83 -1.72 0.90 20.05
N GLY A 84 -1.33 1.79 19.12
CA GLY A 84 -0.03 2.45 19.13
C GLY A 84 1.14 1.64 18.57
N THR A 85 0.91 0.38 18.18
CA THR A 85 1.93 -0.47 17.54
C THR A 85 1.82 -0.34 16.02
N PRO A 86 2.91 0.00 15.29
CA PRO A 86 2.94 -0.01 13.83
C PRO A 86 2.69 -1.44 13.30
N VAL A 87 1.68 -1.60 12.46
CA VAL A 87 1.25 -2.90 11.91
C VAL A 87 1.10 -2.90 10.40
N GLY A 88 1.26 -1.76 9.76
CA GLY A 88 1.22 -1.64 8.31
C GLY A 88 1.84 -0.34 7.82
N ALA A 89 2.32 -0.35 6.59
CA ALA A 89 2.88 0.82 5.93
C ALA A 89 2.40 0.92 4.49
N LEU A 90 2.15 2.16 4.08
CA LEU A 90 1.80 2.57 2.73
C LEU A 90 2.76 3.68 2.32
N VAL A 91 3.27 3.61 1.09
CA VAL A 91 4.03 4.70 0.47
C VAL A 91 3.37 5.08 -0.84
N LEU A 92 3.07 6.36 -0.98
CA LEU A 92 2.50 6.94 -2.20
C LEU A 92 3.55 7.76 -2.95
N ASP A 93 3.47 7.70 -4.27
CA ASP A 93 4.30 8.46 -5.21
C ASP A 93 3.42 9.05 -6.32
N SER A 94 4.02 9.79 -7.24
CA SER A 94 3.38 10.35 -8.43
C SER A 94 3.45 9.43 -9.67
N GLY A 95 4.03 8.24 -9.53
CA GLY A 95 4.16 7.26 -10.62
C GLY A 95 4.92 6.00 -10.22
N PRO A 96 5.04 5.03 -11.15
CA PRO A 96 5.81 3.80 -10.93
C PRO A 96 7.32 4.09 -10.81
N SER A 97 8.07 3.10 -10.33
CA SER A 97 9.53 3.18 -10.34
C SER A 97 10.06 3.32 -11.77
N PRO A 98 11.01 4.25 -12.03
CA PRO A 98 11.63 4.36 -13.34
C PRO A 98 12.33 3.07 -13.82
N GLN A 99 12.68 2.17 -12.90
CA GLN A 99 13.30 0.88 -13.22
C GLN A 99 12.28 -0.21 -13.62
N MET A 100 10.99 0.05 -13.42
CA MET A 100 9.94 -0.90 -13.78
C MET A 100 9.46 -0.64 -15.21
N PRO A 101 9.26 -1.67 -16.05
CA PRO A 101 8.78 -1.52 -17.42
C PRO A 101 7.25 -1.29 -17.45
N ILE A 102 6.81 -0.26 -16.75
CA ILE A 102 5.41 0.12 -16.62
C ILE A 102 5.18 1.42 -17.39
N PRO A 103 4.24 1.46 -18.34
CA PRO A 103 3.95 2.67 -19.09
C PRO A 103 3.46 3.79 -18.16
N PRO A 104 3.87 5.05 -18.41
CA PRO A 104 3.35 6.19 -17.67
C PRO A 104 1.83 6.31 -17.87
N ALA A 105 1.15 6.90 -16.90
CA ALA A 105 -0.26 7.25 -17.06
C ALA A 105 -0.40 8.46 -18.00
N GLU A 106 -1.53 8.54 -18.71
CA GLU A 106 -1.85 9.67 -19.58
C GLU A 106 -2.40 10.89 -18.81
N GLU A 107 -2.65 10.72 -17.51
CA GLU A 107 -3.20 11.72 -16.60
C GLU A 107 -2.45 11.71 -15.26
N PRO A 108 -2.58 12.77 -14.44
CA PRO A 108 -2.00 12.76 -13.09
C PRO A 108 -2.51 11.59 -12.27
N GLU A 109 -1.59 10.92 -11.57
CA GLU A 109 -1.90 9.75 -10.76
C GLU A 109 -1.30 9.83 -9.35
N ARG A 110 -1.85 9.04 -8.44
CA ARG A 110 -1.15 8.55 -7.26
C ARG A 110 -0.79 7.08 -7.48
N TYR A 111 0.40 6.71 -7.05
CA TYR A 111 0.93 5.37 -7.22
C TYR A 111 1.28 4.75 -5.88
N VAL A 112 0.77 3.55 -5.62
CA VAL A 112 1.12 2.78 -4.43
C VAL A 112 2.49 2.14 -4.65
N ARG A 113 3.53 2.74 -4.10
CA ARG A 113 4.93 2.29 -4.21
C ARG A 113 5.29 1.19 -3.24
N LEU A 114 4.66 1.18 -2.09
CA LEU A 114 4.77 0.15 -1.08
C LEU A 114 3.43 0.00 -0.38
N LEU A 115 3.01 -1.23 -0.22
CA LEU A 115 1.95 -1.65 0.68
C LEU A 115 2.42 -2.91 1.39
N VAL A 116 2.61 -2.82 2.69
CA VAL A 116 3.00 -3.94 3.53
C VAL A 116 2.19 -3.94 4.82
N SER A 117 1.86 -5.11 5.30
CA SER A 117 1.30 -5.30 6.64
C SER A 117 2.08 -6.37 7.37
N ASP A 118 2.25 -6.18 8.66
CA ASP A 118 2.85 -7.16 9.53
C ASP A 118 2.01 -8.42 9.54
N ARG A 119 2.60 -9.53 9.10
CA ARG A 119 1.89 -10.81 8.93
C ARG A 119 1.47 -11.45 10.25
N ARG A 120 2.03 -10.99 11.37
CA ARG A 120 1.58 -11.35 12.72
C ARG A 120 0.15 -10.87 13.01
N TYR A 121 -0.30 -9.83 12.30
CA TYR A 121 -1.64 -9.25 12.39
C TYR A 121 -2.50 -9.54 11.14
N ALA A 122 -2.25 -10.68 10.48
CA ALA A 122 -3.00 -11.07 9.29
C ALA A 122 -4.51 -11.23 9.59
N GLY A 123 -5.34 -10.87 8.61
CA GLY A 123 -6.81 -11.00 8.75
C GLY A 123 -7.51 -9.79 9.36
N LEU A 124 -6.78 -8.80 9.89
CA LEU A 124 -7.37 -7.61 10.51
C LEU A 124 -7.73 -6.48 9.53
N GLY A 125 -7.63 -6.71 8.21
CA GLY A 125 -8.01 -5.73 7.21
C GLY A 125 -7.05 -4.53 7.04
N ILE A 126 -5.82 -4.60 7.59
CA ILE A 126 -4.84 -3.52 7.58
C ILE A 126 -4.55 -3.03 6.15
N GLY A 127 -4.30 -3.96 5.23
CA GLY A 127 -4.03 -3.61 3.82
C GLY A 127 -5.21 -2.91 3.15
N ALA A 128 -6.44 -3.34 3.42
CA ALA A 128 -7.66 -2.71 2.88
C ALA A 128 -7.85 -1.29 3.45
N ALA A 129 -7.61 -1.10 4.76
CA ALA A 129 -7.65 0.22 5.40
C ALA A 129 -6.63 1.18 4.79
N LEU A 130 -5.39 0.73 4.55
CA LEU A 130 -4.36 1.51 3.90
C LEU A 130 -4.71 1.87 2.44
N LEU A 131 -5.33 0.97 1.68
CA LEU A 131 -5.81 1.27 0.31
C LEU A 131 -6.99 2.24 0.31
N THR A 132 -7.88 2.17 1.29
CA THR A 132 -8.95 3.16 1.48
C THR A 132 -8.35 4.53 1.77
N HIS A 133 -7.33 4.58 2.64
CA HIS A 133 -6.59 5.82 2.93
C HIS A 133 -5.90 6.38 1.68
N ALA A 134 -5.23 5.52 0.88
CA ALA A 134 -4.60 5.92 -0.39
C ALA A 134 -5.60 6.58 -1.35
N ALA A 135 -6.79 6.02 -1.47
CA ALA A 135 -7.86 6.59 -2.28
C ALA A 135 -8.32 7.98 -1.75
N GLY A 136 -8.39 8.13 -0.43
CA GLY A 136 -8.66 9.42 0.22
C GLY A 136 -7.58 10.46 -0.06
N GLU A 137 -6.31 10.08 0.01
CA GLU A 137 -5.18 10.97 -0.31
C GLU A 137 -5.18 11.40 -1.78
N ALA A 138 -5.50 10.48 -2.71
CA ALA A 138 -5.62 10.84 -4.12
C ALA A 138 -6.72 11.88 -4.35
N ARG A 139 -7.90 11.70 -3.72
CA ARG A 139 -9.00 12.70 -3.79
C ARG A 139 -8.59 14.06 -3.20
N ARG A 140 -7.92 14.07 -2.04
CA ARG A 140 -7.44 15.32 -1.41
C ARG A 140 -6.44 16.06 -2.29
N ALA A 141 -5.65 15.33 -3.08
CA ALA A 141 -4.73 15.88 -4.04
C ALA A 141 -5.39 16.29 -5.38
N GLY A 142 -6.70 16.11 -5.54
CA GLY A 142 -7.40 16.37 -6.81
C GLY A 142 -7.06 15.38 -7.93
N VAL A 143 -6.50 14.22 -7.59
CA VAL A 143 -6.08 13.17 -8.51
C VAL A 143 -7.15 12.08 -8.55
N GLN A 144 -7.59 11.71 -9.74
CA GLN A 144 -8.66 10.74 -9.92
C GLN A 144 -8.19 9.31 -10.21
N LEU A 145 -6.90 9.15 -10.48
CA LEU A 145 -6.30 7.87 -10.81
C LEU A 145 -5.36 7.40 -9.70
N LEU A 146 -5.66 6.23 -9.14
CA LEU A 146 -4.78 5.51 -8.22
C LEU A 146 -4.34 4.22 -8.90
N ARG A 147 -3.02 4.03 -9.07
CA ARG A 147 -2.45 2.78 -9.62
C ARG A 147 -1.54 2.07 -8.63
N VAL A 148 -1.33 0.80 -8.92
CA VAL A 148 -0.40 -0.08 -8.19
C VAL A 148 0.11 -1.14 -9.15
N ASP A 149 1.28 -1.67 -8.90
CA ASP A 149 1.72 -2.94 -9.48
C ASP A 149 1.91 -4.01 -8.40
N CYS A 150 1.70 -5.24 -8.79
CA CYS A 150 1.90 -6.36 -7.90
C CYS A 150 2.34 -7.62 -8.65
N TRP A 151 2.87 -8.58 -7.90
CA TRP A 151 3.20 -9.90 -8.43
C TRP A 151 1.97 -10.65 -8.92
N ALA A 152 2.03 -11.13 -10.17
CA ALA A 152 0.94 -11.84 -10.83
C ALA A 152 1.05 -13.38 -10.71
N GLY A 153 2.11 -13.90 -10.08
CA GLY A 153 2.30 -15.33 -9.84
C GLY A 153 1.44 -15.87 -8.68
N GLY A 154 1.73 -17.10 -8.25
CA GLY A 154 1.08 -17.72 -7.09
C GLY A 154 -0.44 -17.88 -7.22
N GLY A 155 -0.94 -18.09 -8.43
CA GLY A 155 -2.39 -18.20 -8.69
C GLY A 155 -3.14 -16.88 -8.62
N GLY A 156 -2.45 -15.71 -8.73
CA GLY A 156 -3.08 -14.38 -8.80
C GLY A 156 -3.69 -13.90 -7.50
N ARG A 157 -3.32 -14.49 -6.36
CA ARG A 157 -3.91 -14.14 -5.05
C ARG A 157 -3.74 -12.68 -4.69
N LEU A 158 -2.60 -12.08 -5.06
CA LEU A 158 -2.35 -10.67 -4.78
C LEU A 158 -3.16 -9.77 -5.72
N VAL A 159 -3.29 -10.14 -6.98
CA VAL A 159 -4.19 -9.47 -7.94
C VAL A 159 -5.62 -9.47 -7.40
N THR A 160 -6.13 -10.64 -7.00
CA THR A 160 -7.47 -10.77 -6.39
C THR A 160 -7.65 -9.91 -5.13
N PHE A 161 -6.60 -9.75 -4.32
CA PHE A 161 -6.65 -8.84 -3.17
C PHE A 161 -6.91 -7.39 -3.62
N TYR A 162 -6.21 -6.90 -4.63
CA TYR A 162 -6.44 -5.55 -5.14
C TYR A 162 -7.80 -5.41 -5.82
N GLU A 163 -8.27 -6.42 -6.57
CA GLU A 163 -9.61 -6.41 -7.18
C GLU A 163 -10.71 -6.27 -6.12
N ARG A 164 -10.61 -7.00 -5.01
CA ARG A 164 -11.54 -6.88 -3.86
C ARG A 164 -11.50 -5.51 -3.19
N ASN A 165 -10.44 -4.74 -3.41
CA ASN A 165 -10.29 -3.36 -2.94
C ASN A 165 -10.60 -2.31 -4.03
N GLY A 166 -11.32 -2.71 -5.09
CA GLY A 166 -11.85 -1.81 -6.11
C GLY A 166 -10.88 -1.42 -7.21
N PHE A 167 -9.77 -2.16 -7.36
CA PHE A 167 -8.85 -2.00 -8.48
C PHE A 167 -9.25 -2.93 -9.64
N THR A 168 -8.95 -2.50 -10.85
CA THR A 168 -9.13 -3.29 -12.07
C THR A 168 -7.76 -3.55 -12.71
N PRO A 169 -7.42 -4.78 -13.07
CA PRO A 169 -6.21 -5.09 -13.82
C PRO A 169 -6.16 -4.33 -15.16
N THR A 170 -4.99 -3.77 -15.48
CA THR A 170 -4.74 -3.07 -16.75
C THR A 170 -3.63 -3.76 -17.53
N ASP A 171 -2.38 -3.52 -17.22
CA ASP A 171 -1.23 -3.97 -18.00
C ASP A 171 -0.48 -5.09 -17.29
N ARG A 172 -0.01 -6.07 -18.07
CA ARG A 172 0.94 -7.07 -17.62
C ARG A 172 2.34 -6.70 -18.07
N PHE A 173 3.32 -7.00 -17.24
CA PHE A 173 4.73 -6.78 -17.57
C PHE A 173 5.62 -7.88 -16.99
N LEU A 174 6.86 -7.92 -17.46
CA LEU A 174 7.91 -8.77 -16.90
C LEU A 174 9.07 -7.87 -16.45
N SER A 175 9.53 -8.06 -15.22
CA SER A 175 10.78 -7.50 -14.73
C SER A 175 11.78 -8.67 -14.56
N GLY A 176 12.61 -8.90 -15.59
CA GLY A 176 13.32 -10.16 -15.72
C GLY A 176 12.34 -11.33 -15.86
N THR A 177 12.37 -12.28 -14.94
CA THR A 177 11.42 -13.41 -14.86
C THR A 177 10.23 -13.16 -13.94
N TRP A 178 10.17 -11.99 -13.30
CA TRP A 178 9.13 -11.64 -12.32
C TRP A 178 7.87 -11.13 -13.04
N PRO A 179 6.75 -11.90 -13.02
CA PRO A 179 5.51 -11.49 -13.67
C PRO A 179 4.81 -10.44 -12.83
N GLY A 180 4.53 -9.28 -13.43
CA GLY A 180 3.82 -8.18 -12.80
C GLY A 180 2.47 -7.89 -13.43
N GLN A 181 1.56 -7.38 -12.62
CA GLN A 181 0.26 -6.85 -13.02
C GLN A 181 0.12 -5.43 -12.51
N VAL A 182 -0.16 -4.50 -13.40
CA VAL A 182 -0.61 -3.15 -13.04
C VAL A 182 -2.12 -3.17 -12.85
N LEU A 183 -2.59 -2.50 -11.81
CA LEU A 183 -4.02 -2.33 -11.56
C LEU A 183 -4.32 -0.84 -11.32
N ALA A 184 -5.49 -0.42 -11.70
CA ALA A 184 -5.96 0.95 -11.60
C ALA A 184 -7.30 1.03 -10.86
N ARG A 185 -7.51 2.12 -10.12
CA ARG A 185 -8.76 2.44 -9.45
C ARG A 185 -9.11 3.90 -9.68
N ARG A 186 -10.34 4.19 -10.11
CA ARG A 186 -10.89 5.55 -10.11
C ARG A 186 -11.33 5.90 -8.70
N VAL A 187 -10.99 7.12 -8.27
CA VAL A 187 -11.21 7.59 -6.89
C VAL A 187 -12.05 8.87 -6.85
N GLY A 188 -12.84 9.08 -7.89
CA GLY A 188 -13.79 10.19 -7.97
C GLY A 188 -14.89 10.11 -6.91
#